data_0cf95acf285cbd4542648167d608d7b4
#
_entry.id   0cf95acf285cbd4542648167d608d7b4
#
_cell.length_a   1.000
_cell.length_b   1.000
_cell.length_c   1.000
_cell.angle_alpha   90.00
_cell.angle_beta   90.00
_cell.angle_gamma   90.00
#
_symmetry.space_group_name_H-M   'P 1'
#
loop_
_entity.id
_entity.type
_entity.pdbx_description
1 polymer ?
#
loop_
_entity_poly.entity_id
_entity_poly.type
_entity_poly.pdbx_seq_one_letter_code
_entity_poly.pdbx_strand_id
1 'polypeptide(L)'
;MKTKKKWYKKKSWWIGGVIILILTVVMFYHRVKPLPPGVSYAGNTYTIPEKDVEFLYDLTYQKDGKELYDHSIFDEVYQTIEEAEDFLILDLFLVNGYTKGDRDYPRISEKLSKTIQKQMKKNPDLKVVFISDVVNTTYGSHSAKQLEPLEDLGAEVIYTDLNRLRDPNILYSGVWRTALGWFGQDGYGWLPNPMAPSAPKVTMRSYLKLLNIKANHRKVVITENAGLILSANPHDASGFHSNIGFKVKGAILKEMVKAEKAVAAFSGGNVEAFPTEEDLDQSIKKLSPAEASVKAQILTEKKVQTSVVKAMNKANKGDEVWIGMFYLADRDIIDAIGDAADREVEVRLVLDPNQNAFGQEKIGLPNLPIASELHNLDNDHITIRWYNTNKEQYHTKFIYIKGKKESTVIGGSSNYTSRNLDDYNLEENIKIVAPTDSKTMSNIDQYFNRIWNNEDGTYTVKYEKYQDKLPAFKYVMYILQKIFQVTTY
;
A
#
# COMPACT_ATOMS: atom_id res chain seq x y z
N MET A 1 7.62 22.13 61.79
CA MET A 1 8.20 21.87 60.41
C MET A 1 7.52 20.76 59.62
N LYS A 2 6.31 20.27 59.94
CA LYS A 2 5.64 19.14 59.24
C LYS A 2 4.61 19.56 58.19
N THR A 3 4.24 20.82 58.05
CA THR A 3 3.15 21.28 57.15
C THR A 3 3.58 21.60 55.71
N LYS A 4 4.87 21.94 55.46
CA LYS A 4 5.37 22.24 54.10
C LYS A 4 5.44 21.01 53.18
N LYS A 5 5.71 19.82 53.72
CA LYS A 5 5.84 18.59 52.91
C LYS A 5 4.51 18.09 52.29
N LYS A 6 3.35 18.38 52.91
CA LYS A 6 2.01 18.03 52.39
C LYS A 6 1.58 18.91 51.22
N TRP A 7 1.98 20.17 51.18
CA TRP A 7 1.59 21.12 50.13
C TRP A 7 2.33 20.84 48.80
N TYR A 8 3.62 20.51 48.83
CA TYR A 8 4.39 20.09 47.66
C TYR A 8 3.86 18.79 47.05
N LYS A 9 3.45 17.81 47.84
CA LYS A 9 2.81 16.58 47.36
C LYS A 9 1.50 16.86 46.64
N LYS A 10 0.66 17.74 47.17
CA LYS A 10 -0.60 18.11 46.47
C LYS A 10 -0.35 18.80 45.14
N LYS A 11 0.60 19.73 45.02
CA LYS A 11 0.96 20.37 43.77
C LYS A 11 1.49 19.39 42.71
N SER A 12 2.33 18.43 43.12
CA SER A 12 2.85 17.43 42.18
C SER A 12 1.74 16.52 41.62
N TRP A 13 0.71 16.19 42.38
CA TRP A 13 -0.44 15.44 41.92
C TRP A 13 -1.27 16.25 40.87
N TRP A 14 -1.46 17.54 41.12
CA TRP A 14 -2.15 18.43 40.15
C TRP A 14 -1.35 18.58 38.85
N ILE A 15 -0.04 18.74 38.93
CA ILE A 15 0.83 18.82 37.75
C ILE A 15 0.76 17.49 36.98
N GLY A 16 0.87 16.35 37.66
CA GLY A 16 0.71 15.04 37.02
C GLY A 16 -0.65 14.86 36.37
N GLY A 17 -1.73 15.28 37.05
CA GLY A 17 -3.09 15.23 36.49
C GLY A 17 -3.26 16.09 35.21
N VAL A 18 -2.69 17.30 35.18
CA VAL A 18 -2.70 18.18 34.01
C VAL A 18 -1.92 17.56 32.85
N ILE A 19 -0.73 16.99 33.11
CA ILE A 19 0.06 16.33 32.07
C ILE A 19 -0.73 15.14 31.46
N ILE A 20 -1.33 14.30 32.30
CA ILE A 20 -2.15 13.16 31.84
C ILE A 20 -3.35 13.67 31.03
N LEU A 21 -4.01 14.73 31.47
CA LEU A 21 -5.12 15.32 30.73
C LEU A 21 -4.69 15.82 29.35
N ILE A 22 -3.58 16.55 29.27
CA ILE A 22 -3.02 17.03 27.99
C ILE A 22 -2.71 15.85 27.07
N LEU A 23 -2.01 14.84 27.56
CA LEU A 23 -1.70 13.64 26.79
C LEU A 23 -2.96 12.97 26.28
N THR A 24 -3.97 12.78 27.14
CA THR A 24 -5.24 12.15 26.74
C THR A 24 -5.97 12.96 25.67
N VAL A 25 -6.03 14.29 25.80
CA VAL A 25 -6.65 15.16 24.80
C VAL A 25 -5.90 15.10 23.47
N VAL A 26 -4.57 15.14 23.48
CA VAL A 26 -3.74 15.04 22.28
C VAL A 26 -3.92 13.67 21.60
N MET A 27 -3.87 12.58 22.38
CA MET A 27 -4.11 11.23 21.88
C MET A 27 -5.46 11.12 21.19
N PHE A 28 -6.53 11.52 21.88
CA PHE A 28 -7.89 11.43 21.34
C PHE A 28 -8.07 12.31 20.11
N TYR A 29 -7.64 13.58 20.16
CA TYR A 29 -7.73 14.49 19.01
C TYR A 29 -7.05 13.93 17.77
N HIS A 30 -5.80 13.47 17.88
CA HIS A 30 -5.05 12.97 16.75
C HIS A 30 -5.49 11.59 16.24
N ARG A 31 -6.27 10.85 17.04
CA ARG A 31 -6.94 9.63 16.60
C ARG A 31 -8.13 9.90 15.68
N VAL A 32 -8.88 10.99 15.94
CA VAL A 32 -10.17 11.26 15.29
C VAL A 32 -10.23 12.57 14.51
N LYS A 33 -9.12 13.32 14.46
CA LYS A 33 -9.08 14.62 13.76
C LYS A 33 -9.57 14.51 12.32
N PRO A 34 -10.13 15.60 11.74
CA PRO A 34 -10.48 15.63 10.33
C PRO A 34 -9.27 15.27 9.44
N LEU A 35 -9.53 14.55 8.38
CA LEU A 35 -8.53 14.28 7.35
C LEU A 35 -8.34 15.52 6.47
N PRO A 36 -7.17 15.67 5.83
CA PRO A 36 -6.99 16.68 4.81
C PRO A 36 -8.04 16.55 3.69
N PRO A 37 -8.47 17.68 3.05
CA PRO A 37 -9.38 17.62 1.91
C PRO A 37 -8.83 16.72 0.79
N GLY A 38 -9.68 15.90 0.19
CA GLY A 38 -9.33 14.95 -0.88
C GLY A 38 -8.76 13.62 -0.41
N VAL A 39 -8.50 13.43 0.89
CA VAL A 39 -8.15 12.15 1.49
C VAL A 39 -9.42 11.36 1.84
N SER A 40 -9.36 10.02 1.75
CA SER A 40 -10.52 9.11 1.88
C SER A 40 -11.58 9.39 0.80
N TYR A 41 -11.13 9.37 -0.43
CA TYR A 41 -11.87 9.77 -1.62
C TYR A 41 -12.38 8.56 -2.41
N ALA A 42 -13.60 8.63 -2.89
CA ALA A 42 -14.14 7.73 -3.91
C ALA A 42 -14.45 8.58 -5.15
N GLY A 43 -13.69 8.36 -6.22
CA GLY A 43 -13.83 9.06 -7.49
C GLY A 43 -15.14 8.75 -8.20
N ASN A 44 -15.41 9.45 -9.27
CA ASN A 44 -16.53 9.11 -10.17
C ASN A 44 -16.29 7.76 -10.82
N THR A 45 -17.36 7.09 -11.20
CA THR A 45 -17.28 5.86 -12.00
C THR A 45 -17.24 6.21 -13.47
N TYR A 46 -16.21 5.75 -14.15
CA TYR A 46 -16.05 5.91 -15.60
C TYR A 46 -16.34 4.60 -16.31
N THR A 47 -16.95 4.68 -17.49
CA THR A 47 -17.09 3.53 -18.37
C THR A 47 -16.01 3.62 -19.44
N ILE A 48 -15.18 2.60 -19.55
CA ILE A 48 -13.95 2.56 -20.36
C ILE A 48 -14.05 1.39 -21.33
N PRO A 49 -13.52 1.51 -22.57
CA PRO A 49 -13.33 0.36 -23.45
C PRO A 49 -12.45 -0.71 -22.79
N GLU A 50 -12.78 -1.95 -22.97
CA GLU A 50 -12.04 -3.07 -22.37
C GLU A 50 -10.55 -3.08 -22.76
N LYS A 51 -10.23 -2.72 -24.01
CA LYS A 51 -8.84 -2.63 -24.51
C LYS A 51 -7.98 -1.56 -23.81
N ASP A 52 -8.63 -0.64 -23.09
CA ASP A 52 -7.99 0.46 -22.36
C ASP A 52 -7.91 0.18 -20.86
N VAL A 53 -8.16 -1.08 -20.44
CA VAL A 53 -7.99 -1.61 -19.10
C VAL A 53 -7.13 -2.86 -19.16
N GLU A 54 -6.04 -2.90 -18.41
CA GLU A 54 -5.13 -4.04 -18.37
C GLU A 54 -4.85 -4.47 -16.93
N PHE A 55 -4.88 -5.78 -16.68
CA PHE A 55 -4.42 -6.40 -15.46
C PHE A 55 -2.98 -6.84 -15.64
N LEU A 56 -2.10 -6.37 -14.76
CA LEU A 56 -0.67 -6.64 -14.73
C LEU A 56 -0.32 -7.48 -13.51
N TYR A 57 0.66 -8.36 -13.64
CA TYR A 57 1.16 -9.11 -12.50
C TYR A 57 2.64 -9.48 -12.64
N ASP A 58 3.28 -9.64 -11.50
CA ASP A 58 4.60 -10.26 -11.35
C ASP A 58 4.44 -11.53 -10.51
N LEU A 59 5.06 -12.63 -10.94
CA LEU A 59 5.08 -13.89 -10.22
C LEU A 59 6.51 -14.39 -10.04
N THR A 60 6.86 -14.74 -8.80
CA THR A 60 8.07 -15.51 -8.48
C THR A 60 7.63 -16.89 -7.99
N TYR A 61 8.16 -17.96 -8.58
CA TYR A 61 7.69 -19.31 -8.33
C TYR A 61 8.81 -20.34 -8.49
N GLN A 62 8.54 -21.57 -8.04
CA GLN A 62 9.48 -22.69 -8.13
C GLN A 62 9.07 -23.65 -9.26
N LYS A 63 10.02 -24.02 -10.10
CA LYS A 63 9.85 -25.07 -11.12
C LYS A 63 11.13 -25.87 -11.28
N ASP A 64 11.04 -27.19 -11.19
CA ASP A 64 12.18 -28.12 -11.32
C ASP A 64 13.36 -27.76 -10.40
N GLY A 65 13.06 -27.33 -9.16
CA GLY A 65 14.05 -26.93 -8.15
C GLY A 65 14.72 -25.57 -8.41
N LYS A 66 14.24 -24.80 -9.38
CA LYS A 66 14.74 -23.46 -9.70
C LYS A 66 13.68 -22.41 -9.41
N GLU A 67 14.14 -21.23 -8.93
CA GLU A 67 13.31 -20.04 -8.81
C GLU A 67 13.20 -19.36 -10.17
N LEU A 68 11.99 -19.10 -10.62
CA LEU A 68 11.68 -18.45 -11.89
C LEU A 68 10.88 -17.17 -11.65
N TYR A 69 10.96 -16.25 -12.61
CA TYR A 69 10.37 -14.92 -12.57
C TYR A 69 9.55 -14.69 -13.84
N ASP A 70 8.31 -14.28 -13.67
CA ASP A 70 7.41 -13.81 -14.71
C ASP A 70 7.00 -12.39 -14.30
N HIS A 71 7.83 -11.39 -14.66
CA HIS A 71 7.72 -10.01 -14.21
C HIS A 71 7.53 -9.08 -15.39
N SER A 72 6.51 -8.22 -15.33
CA SER A 72 6.15 -7.28 -16.38
C SER A 72 5.82 -5.87 -15.87
N ILE A 73 5.54 -5.71 -14.58
CA ILE A 73 5.03 -4.45 -14.03
C ILE A 73 6.01 -3.30 -14.24
N PHE A 74 7.29 -3.49 -13.93
CA PHE A 74 8.26 -2.40 -14.09
C PHE A 74 8.63 -2.13 -15.55
N ASP A 75 8.53 -3.09 -16.45
CA ASP A 75 8.69 -2.82 -17.88
C ASP A 75 7.55 -1.93 -18.39
N GLU A 76 6.31 -2.17 -17.92
CA GLU A 76 5.17 -1.31 -18.20
C GLU A 76 5.32 0.09 -17.59
N VAL A 77 5.85 0.20 -16.35
CA VAL A 77 6.15 1.48 -15.71
C VAL A 77 7.16 2.27 -16.56
N TYR A 78 8.25 1.65 -16.99
CA TYR A 78 9.26 2.32 -17.81
C TYR A 78 8.70 2.76 -19.16
N GLN A 79 7.92 1.91 -19.82
CA GLN A 79 7.27 2.25 -21.08
C GLN A 79 6.31 3.45 -20.91
N THR A 80 5.47 3.43 -19.86
CA THR A 80 4.56 4.54 -19.56
C THR A 80 5.30 5.85 -19.35
N ILE A 81 6.46 5.83 -18.68
CA ILE A 81 7.30 7.02 -18.50
C ILE A 81 7.93 7.48 -19.83
N GLU A 82 8.44 6.55 -20.65
CA GLU A 82 9.07 6.87 -21.93
C GLU A 82 8.09 7.42 -22.98
N GLU A 83 6.78 7.16 -22.81
CA GLU A 83 5.69 7.66 -23.64
C GLU A 83 5.09 9.00 -23.17
N ALA A 84 5.50 9.51 -21.98
CA ALA A 84 5.01 10.77 -21.43
C ALA A 84 5.53 11.97 -22.22
N GLU A 85 4.67 12.88 -22.66
CA GLU A 85 5.02 14.08 -23.41
C GLU A 85 4.61 15.36 -22.68
N ASP A 86 3.45 15.39 -22.02
CA ASP A 86 2.88 16.57 -21.40
C ASP A 86 3.11 16.61 -19.87
N PHE A 87 2.81 15.49 -19.18
CA PHE A 87 3.01 15.38 -17.74
C PHE A 87 3.34 13.97 -17.28
N LEU A 88 4.05 13.90 -16.16
CA LEU A 88 4.38 12.67 -15.44
C LEU A 88 4.21 12.91 -13.94
N ILE A 89 3.24 12.25 -13.33
CA ILE A 89 3.00 12.30 -11.89
C ILE A 89 3.24 10.91 -11.31
N LEU A 90 4.09 10.84 -10.28
CA LEU A 90 4.38 9.60 -9.56
C LEU A 90 4.10 9.82 -8.07
N ASP A 91 3.44 8.85 -7.44
CA ASP A 91 3.39 8.73 -5.98
C ASP A 91 3.84 7.33 -5.59
N LEU A 92 5.07 7.21 -5.06
CA LEU A 92 5.75 5.94 -4.86
C LEU A 92 6.34 5.82 -3.45
N PHE A 93 5.89 4.82 -2.70
CA PHE A 93 6.25 4.61 -1.30
C PHE A 93 7.75 4.38 -1.08
N LEU A 94 8.32 3.32 -1.68
CA LEU A 94 9.73 2.96 -1.51
C LEU A 94 10.48 3.10 -2.83
N VAL A 95 11.46 4.01 -2.86
CA VAL A 95 12.28 4.31 -4.05
C VAL A 95 13.74 4.36 -3.62
N ASN A 96 14.33 3.20 -3.38
CA ASN A 96 15.72 3.13 -2.96
C ASN A 96 16.36 1.78 -3.29
N GLY A 97 17.69 1.76 -3.34
CA GLY A 97 18.51 0.57 -3.61
C GLY A 97 19.06 -0.11 -2.36
N TYR A 98 18.45 0.09 -1.19
CA TYR A 98 18.97 -0.50 0.04
C TYR A 98 18.57 -1.97 0.14
N THR A 99 19.57 -2.85 0.22
CA THR A 99 19.39 -4.30 0.27
C THR A 99 20.09 -4.91 1.48
N LYS A 100 19.64 -6.08 1.89
CA LYS A 100 20.26 -6.87 2.95
C LYS A 100 20.56 -8.28 2.44
N GLY A 101 21.74 -8.81 2.81
CA GLY A 101 22.21 -10.13 2.38
C GLY A 101 22.96 -10.10 1.06
N ASP A 102 23.30 -11.30 0.55
CA ASP A 102 24.17 -11.51 -0.60
C ASP A 102 23.42 -11.79 -1.92
N ARG A 103 22.10 -11.58 -1.94
CA ARG A 103 21.31 -11.77 -3.15
C ARG A 103 21.54 -10.60 -4.11
N ASP A 104 21.76 -10.93 -5.38
CA ASP A 104 21.82 -9.93 -6.45
C ASP A 104 20.42 -9.50 -6.83
N TYR A 105 20.04 -8.30 -6.38
CA TYR A 105 18.72 -7.72 -6.64
C TYR A 105 18.75 -6.87 -7.92
N PRO A 106 17.63 -6.85 -8.68
CA PRO A 106 17.52 -5.95 -9.83
C PRO A 106 17.55 -4.49 -9.38
N ARG A 107 18.27 -3.63 -10.13
CA ARG A 107 18.41 -2.19 -9.82
C ARG A 107 17.22 -1.38 -10.29
N ILE A 108 16.05 -1.69 -9.76
CA ILE A 108 14.77 -1.07 -10.17
C ILE A 108 14.75 0.43 -9.87
N SER A 109 15.19 0.82 -8.66
CA SER A 109 15.17 2.21 -8.21
C SER A 109 16.09 3.12 -9.04
N GLU A 110 17.27 2.62 -9.39
CA GLU A 110 18.21 3.35 -10.25
C GLU A 110 17.70 3.45 -11.69
N LYS A 111 17.13 2.36 -12.24
CA LYS A 111 16.56 2.32 -13.59
C LYS A 111 15.38 3.30 -13.69
N LEU A 112 14.50 3.33 -12.69
CA LEU A 112 13.39 4.29 -12.64
C LEU A 112 13.89 5.74 -12.71
N SER A 113 14.81 6.12 -11.81
CA SER A 113 15.36 7.48 -11.79
C SER A 113 15.99 7.85 -13.14
N LYS A 114 16.80 6.96 -13.74
CA LYS A 114 17.42 7.18 -15.05
C LYS A 114 16.40 7.31 -16.20
N THR A 115 15.34 6.52 -16.17
CA THR A 115 14.26 6.58 -17.18
C THR A 115 13.56 7.93 -17.13
N ILE A 116 13.21 8.42 -15.92
CA ILE A 116 12.61 9.74 -15.74
C ILE A 116 13.57 10.85 -16.22
N GLN A 117 14.86 10.83 -15.78
CA GLN A 117 15.87 11.81 -16.22
C GLN A 117 16.01 11.84 -17.74
N LYS A 118 16.02 10.68 -18.40
CA LYS A 118 16.09 10.57 -19.86
C LYS A 118 14.89 11.23 -20.51
N GLN A 119 13.68 11.00 -19.98
CA GLN A 119 12.45 11.56 -20.53
C GLN A 119 12.39 13.07 -20.34
N MET A 120 12.79 13.60 -19.17
CA MET A 120 12.89 15.04 -18.91
C MET A 120 13.88 15.74 -19.86
N LYS A 121 15.02 15.11 -20.13
CA LYS A 121 16.01 15.65 -21.08
C LYS A 121 15.53 15.61 -22.53
N LYS A 122 14.73 14.62 -22.89
CA LYS A 122 14.12 14.49 -24.23
C LYS A 122 13.00 15.51 -24.44
N ASN A 123 12.19 15.76 -23.40
CA ASN A 123 11.05 16.66 -23.40
C ASN A 123 11.25 17.73 -22.32
N PRO A 124 11.92 18.86 -22.58
CA PRO A 124 12.18 19.89 -21.56
C PRO A 124 10.95 20.56 -20.97
N ASP A 125 9.80 20.51 -21.68
CA ASP A 125 8.52 21.08 -21.23
C ASP A 125 7.68 20.10 -20.42
N LEU A 126 8.12 18.85 -20.24
CA LEU A 126 7.43 17.81 -19.49
C LEU A 126 7.29 18.24 -18.01
N LYS A 127 6.05 18.36 -17.55
CA LYS A 127 5.74 18.64 -16.14
C LYS A 127 5.95 17.36 -15.32
N VAL A 128 6.94 17.33 -14.43
CA VAL A 128 7.21 16.15 -13.59
C VAL A 128 6.94 16.46 -12.12
N VAL A 129 6.04 15.70 -11.51
CA VAL A 129 5.77 15.73 -10.07
C VAL A 129 6.05 14.36 -9.49
N PHE A 130 6.90 14.31 -8.46
CA PHE A 130 7.23 13.08 -7.75
C PHE A 130 6.86 13.20 -6.28
N ILE A 131 5.80 12.51 -5.85
CA ILE A 131 5.41 12.42 -4.43
C ILE A 131 6.10 11.18 -3.84
N SER A 132 6.73 11.35 -2.70
CA SER A 132 7.47 10.30 -2.02
C SER A 132 7.21 10.27 -0.53
N ASP A 133 7.25 9.10 0.06
CA ASP A 133 7.21 8.98 1.51
C ASP A 133 8.54 9.40 2.15
N VAL A 134 8.48 10.04 3.31
CA VAL A 134 9.65 10.44 4.10
C VAL A 134 10.55 9.27 4.54
N VAL A 135 10.10 8.03 4.37
CA VAL A 135 10.91 6.82 4.62
C VAL A 135 12.14 6.78 3.70
N ASN A 136 12.05 7.32 2.47
CA ASN A 136 13.17 7.34 1.52
C ASN A 136 14.33 8.27 1.94
N THR A 137 14.06 9.22 2.82
CA THR A 137 15.07 10.04 3.53
C THR A 137 15.38 9.49 4.91
N THR A 138 14.88 8.32 5.25
CA THR A 138 14.80 7.76 6.59
C THR A 138 14.37 8.84 7.61
N TYR A 139 13.19 9.41 7.34
CA TYR A 139 12.53 10.46 8.15
C TYR A 139 13.36 11.73 8.36
N GLY A 140 14.13 12.13 7.34
CA GLY A 140 14.92 13.37 7.31
C GLY A 140 16.36 13.21 7.81
N SER A 141 16.91 11.98 7.89
CA SER A 141 18.30 11.74 8.25
C SER A 141 19.29 11.97 7.11
N HIS A 142 18.83 11.85 5.87
CA HIS A 142 19.63 11.99 4.65
C HIS A 142 18.73 12.30 3.46
N SER A 143 19.30 12.68 2.35
CA SER A 143 18.59 12.86 1.09
C SER A 143 18.25 11.54 0.40
N ALA A 144 17.29 11.56 -0.52
CA ALA A 144 16.91 10.40 -1.33
C ALA A 144 17.69 10.39 -2.65
N LYS A 145 18.76 9.62 -2.69
CA LYS A 145 19.72 9.52 -3.82
C LYS A 145 19.07 9.38 -5.20
N GLN A 146 17.95 8.66 -5.30
CA GLN A 146 17.26 8.42 -6.56
C GLN A 146 16.42 9.62 -7.01
N LEU A 147 16.09 10.53 -6.09
CA LEU A 147 15.22 11.68 -6.36
C LEU A 147 15.99 12.98 -6.56
N GLU A 148 17.16 13.16 -5.90
CA GLU A 148 18.01 14.34 -6.09
C GLU A 148 18.28 14.69 -7.58
N PRO A 149 18.64 13.73 -8.47
CA PRO A 149 18.88 14.06 -9.87
C PRO A 149 17.62 14.51 -10.62
N LEU A 150 16.42 14.22 -10.11
CA LEU A 150 15.16 14.68 -10.67
C LEU A 150 14.90 16.13 -10.26
N GLU A 151 15.14 16.45 -8.98
CA GLU A 151 15.09 17.84 -8.47
C GLU A 151 16.04 18.75 -9.23
N ASP A 152 17.29 18.31 -9.48
CA ASP A 152 18.30 19.02 -10.25
C ASP A 152 17.87 19.32 -11.70
N LEU A 153 17.01 18.49 -12.28
CA LEU A 153 16.43 18.67 -13.61
C LEU A 153 15.11 19.47 -13.61
N GLY A 154 14.62 19.91 -12.44
CA GLY A 154 13.43 20.75 -12.31
C GLY A 154 12.14 19.97 -12.02
N ALA A 155 12.20 18.69 -11.64
CA ALA A 155 11.02 18.00 -11.14
C ALA A 155 10.58 18.56 -9.79
N GLU A 156 9.27 18.66 -9.57
CA GLU A 156 8.70 18.96 -8.26
C GLU A 156 8.70 17.68 -7.41
N VAL A 157 9.62 17.57 -6.46
CA VAL A 157 9.69 16.42 -5.53
C VAL A 157 9.07 16.79 -4.19
N ILE A 158 8.04 16.04 -3.79
CA ILE A 158 7.23 16.33 -2.62
C ILE A 158 7.34 15.19 -1.62
N TYR A 159 7.83 15.48 -0.41
CA TYR A 159 7.80 14.51 0.69
C TYR A 159 6.52 14.66 1.51
N THR A 160 5.75 13.58 1.62
CA THR A 160 4.44 13.59 2.26
C THR A 160 4.52 14.01 3.74
N ASP A 161 3.71 15.02 4.15
CA ASP A 161 3.59 15.39 5.57
C ASP A 161 2.67 14.43 6.32
N LEU A 162 3.24 13.34 6.80
CA LEU A 162 2.53 12.31 7.57
C LEU A 162 1.93 12.84 8.89
N ASN A 163 2.34 14.03 9.38
CA ASN A 163 1.75 14.61 10.59
C ASN A 163 0.30 15.06 10.38
N ARG A 164 -0.10 15.31 9.14
CA ARG A 164 -1.48 15.65 8.76
C ARG A 164 -2.43 14.47 8.92
N LEU A 165 -1.94 13.25 8.79
CA LEU A 165 -2.73 12.03 8.93
C LEU A 165 -3.03 11.72 10.42
N ARG A 166 -4.06 10.89 10.66
CA ARG A 166 -4.40 10.37 11.99
C ARG A 166 -3.29 9.51 12.55
N ASP A 167 -3.26 9.30 13.85
CA ASP A 167 -2.23 8.51 14.52
C ASP A 167 -2.74 7.10 14.84
N PRO A 168 -2.18 6.04 14.20
CA PRO A 168 -2.54 4.66 14.50
C PRO A 168 -1.99 4.20 15.86
N ASN A 169 -0.77 4.64 16.23
CA ASN A 169 -0.10 4.28 17.48
C ASN A 169 -0.35 5.37 18.54
N ILE A 170 -1.55 5.36 19.12
CA ILE A 170 -2.07 6.45 19.97
C ILE A 170 -1.15 6.80 21.13
N LEU A 171 -0.69 5.78 21.90
CA LEU A 171 0.10 5.99 23.10
C LEU A 171 1.44 6.65 22.77
N TYR A 172 2.16 6.07 21.81
CA TYR A 172 3.45 6.60 21.39
C TYR A 172 3.30 7.98 20.73
N SER A 173 2.39 8.11 19.79
CA SER A 173 2.20 9.37 19.04
C SER A 173 1.73 10.50 19.93
N GLY A 174 0.98 10.22 20.98
CA GLY A 174 0.63 11.23 21.99
C GLY A 174 1.87 11.80 22.69
N VAL A 175 2.80 10.95 23.11
CA VAL A 175 4.09 11.38 23.69
C VAL A 175 4.94 12.09 22.64
N TRP A 176 5.02 11.55 21.43
CA TRP A 176 5.74 12.16 20.32
C TRP A 176 5.27 13.61 20.09
N ARG A 177 3.97 13.83 19.94
CA ARG A 177 3.39 15.15 19.63
C ARG A 177 3.53 16.15 20.78
N THR A 178 3.47 15.68 22.02
CA THR A 178 3.54 16.58 23.20
C THR A 178 4.96 16.93 23.63
N ALA A 179 5.92 16.04 23.41
CA ALA A 179 7.26 16.19 23.97
C ALA A 179 8.42 16.03 22.98
N LEU A 180 8.34 15.08 22.02
CA LEU A 180 9.48 14.69 21.21
C LEU A 180 9.48 15.33 19.79
N GLY A 181 8.31 15.58 19.21
CA GLY A 181 8.16 16.12 17.84
C GLY A 181 8.53 17.59 17.68
N TRP A 182 8.78 18.30 18.78
CA TRP A 182 9.16 19.73 18.78
C TRP A 182 10.61 19.98 18.37
N PHE A 183 11.45 18.95 18.49
CA PHE A 183 12.85 19.04 18.10
C PHE A 183 12.98 18.72 16.61
N GLY A 184 13.77 19.54 15.88
CA GLY A 184 14.04 19.36 14.45
C GLY A 184 14.72 18.03 14.14
N GLN A 185 14.90 17.75 12.85
CA GLN A 185 15.57 16.54 12.36
C GLN A 185 17.07 16.76 12.08
N ASP A 186 17.55 17.99 12.21
CA ASP A 186 18.93 18.36 11.90
C ASP A 186 19.95 17.59 12.75
N GLY A 187 21.05 17.24 12.12
CA GLY A 187 22.16 16.53 12.74
C GLY A 187 22.71 15.39 11.89
N TYR A 188 23.87 14.89 12.26
CA TYR A 188 24.50 13.78 11.58
C TYR A 188 23.96 12.44 12.09
N GLY A 189 23.65 11.52 11.17
CA GLY A 189 23.29 10.14 11.49
C GLY A 189 24.45 9.37 12.11
N TRP A 190 24.23 8.72 13.25
CA TRP A 190 25.22 7.92 13.96
C TRP A 190 24.72 6.51 14.32
N LEU A 191 23.41 6.31 14.29
CA LEU A 191 22.78 5.01 14.52
C LEU A 191 22.71 4.19 13.23
N PRO A 192 22.75 2.85 13.32
CA PRO A 192 22.48 1.99 12.17
C PRO A 192 21.10 2.27 11.57
N ASN A 193 21.00 2.20 10.23
CA ASN A 193 19.73 2.37 9.55
C ASN A 193 18.86 1.11 9.73
N PRO A 194 17.58 1.25 10.15
CA PRO A 194 16.70 0.09 10.33
C PRO A 194 16.27 -0.56 9.01
N MET A 195 16.41 0.14 7.87
CA MET A 195 16.02 -0.38 6.56
C MET A 195 17.02 -1.42 6.06
N ALA A 196 18.31 -1.08 6.04
CA ALA A 196 19.37 -1.99 5.64
C ALA A 196 20.74 -1.52 6.15
N PRO A 197 21.73 -2.44 6.32
CA PRO A 197 23.10 -2.08 6.69
C PRO A 197 23.80 -1.19 5.68
N SER A 198 23.43 -1.28 4.41
CA SER A 198 23.98 -0.47 3.30
C SER A 198 23.41 0.95 3.24
N ALA A 199 22.31 1.21 3.96
CA ALA A 199 21.69 2.53 3.98
C ALA A 199 22.47 3.53 4.86
N PRO A 200 22.39 4.85 4.60
CA PRO A 200 23.04 5.87 5.42
C PRO A 200 22.63 5.79 6.89
N LYS A 201 23.55 6.08 7.80
CA LYS A 201 23.26 6.15 9.24
C LYS A 201 22.18 7.18 9.53
N VAL A 202 21.41 6.96 10.61
CA VAL A 202 20.24 7.76 10.98
C VAL A 202 20.42 8.47 12.32
N THR A 203 19.68 9.55 12.53
CA THR A 203 19.62 10.25 13.79
C THR A 203 18.67 9.55 14.77
N MET A 204 18.84 9.75 16.06
CA MET A 204 17.88 9.27 17.08
C MET A 204 16.46 9.83 16.82
N ARG A 205 16.36 11.09 16.38
CA ARG A 205 15.07 11.73 16.09
C ARG A 205 14.33 11.06 14.95
N SER A 206 15.03 10.62 13.93
CA SER A 206 14.46 9.84 12.83
C SER A 206 13.92 8.49 13.30
N TYR A 207 14.64 7.80 14.20
CA TYR A 207 14.11 6.60 14.84
C TYR A 207 12.81 6.87 15.61
N LEU A 208 12.80 7.94 16.42
CA LEU A 208 11.62 8.33 17.17
C LEU A 208 10.45 8.71 16.23
N LYS A 209 10.72 9.37 15.10
CA LYS A 209 9.69 9.68 14.11
C LYS A 209 9.15 8.42 13.42
N LEU A 210 10.02 7.46 13.10
CA LEU A 210 9.65 6.16 12.52
C LEU A 210 8.61 5.41 13.37
N LEU A 211 8.74 5.47 14.72
CA LEU A 211 7.86 4.74 15.63
C LEU A 211 6.39 5.23 15.64
N ASN A 212 6.07 6.35 14.96
CA ASN A 212 4.68 6.73 14.69
C ASN A 212 4.01 5.78 13.67
N ILE A 213 4.80 5.08 12.88
CA ILE A 213 4.41 4.02 11.94
C ILE A 213 3.24 4.45 11.03
N LYS A 214 3.42 5.53 10.30
CA LYS A 214 2.52 6.03 9.25
C LYS A 214 3.24 6.09 7.94
N ALA A 215 2.53 5.96 6.84
CA ALA A 215 3.13 5.99 5.51
C ALA A 215 2.19 6.60 4.47
N ASN A 216 2.79 7.23 3.47
CA ASN A 216 2.18 7.34 2.15
C ASN A 216 2.50 6.04 1.39
N HIS A 217 1.54 5.12 1.38
CA HIS A 217 1.76 3.78 0.85
C HIS A 217 1.23 3.61 -0.58
N ARG A 218 0.92 4.70 -1.28
CA ARG A 218 0.48 4.70 -2.68
C ARG A 218 1.59 4.23 -3.62
N LYS A 219 1.21 3.73 -4.79
CA LYS A 219 2.12 3.32 -5.86
C LYS A 219 1.42 3.58 -7.19
N VAL A 220 1.54 4.83 -7.61
CA VAL A 220 0.79 5.37 -8.73
C VAL A 220 1.76 6.02 -9.72
N VAL A 221 1.49 5.83 -11.02
CA VAL A 221 2.17 6.52 -12.12
C VAL A 221 1.11 7.01 -13.07
N ILE A 222 1.12 8.29 -13.42
CA ILE A 222 0.11 8.92 -14.27
C ILE A 222 0.79 9.76 -15.33
N THR A 223 0.38 9.56 -16.57
CA THR A 223 0.72 10.41 -17.72
C THR A 223 -0.57 10.77 -18.46
N GLU A 224 -0.50 11.60 -19.45
CA GLU A 224 -1.65 11.87 -20.36
C GLU A 224 -2.15 10.61 -21.10
N ASN A 225 -1.27 9.60 -21.24
CA ASN A 225 -1.53 8.39 -22.01
C ASN A 225 -2.11 7.24 -21.19
N ALA A 226 -1.68 7.10 -19.92
CA ALA A 226 -2.08 6.00 -19.05
C ALA A 226 -1.90 6.33 -17.56
N GLY A 227 -2.65 5.60 -16.72
CA GLY A 227 -2.46 5.56 -15.28
C GLY A 227 -2.22 4.13 -14.80
N LEU A 228 -1.24 3.96 -13.92
CA LEU A 228 -0.90 2.69 -13.28
C LEU A 228 -1.18 2.78 -11.78
N ILE A 229 -1.89 1.79 -11.26
CA ILE A 229 -2.11 1.60 -9.81
C ILE A 229 -1.54 0.23 -9.45
N LEU A 230 -0.54 0.22 -8.57
CA LEU A 230 0.32 -0.93 -8.37
C LEU A 230 0.34 -1.41 -6.91
N SER A 231 0.69 -2.66 -6.70
CA SER A 231 1.18 -3.15 -5.40
C SER A 231 2.71 -3.09 -5.29
N ALA A 232 3.42 -3.01 -6.40
CA ALA A 232 4.87 -3.05 -6.52
C ALA A 232 5.54 -1.75 -6.06
N ASN A 233 6.71 -1.86 -5.40
CA ASN A 233 7.56 -0.72 -5.05
C ASN A 233 8.82 -0.71 -5.92
N PRO A 234 9.27 0.44 -6.43
CA PRO A 234 10.58 0.58 -7.06
C PRO A 234 11.72 0.57 -6.03
N HIS A 235 11.79 -0.49 -5.27
CA HIS A 235 12.77 -0.77 -4.22
C HIS A 235 13.53 -2.03 -4.59
N ASP A 236 14.86 -1.97 -4.68
CA ASP A 236 15.65 -3.07 -5.24
C ASP A 236 15.43 -4.38 -4.47
N ALA A 237 15.37 -4.34 -3.13
CA ALA A 237 15.11 -5.54 -2.33
C ALA A 237 13.69 -6.14 -2.54
N SER A 238 12.77 -5.41 -3.17
CA SER A 238 11.42 -5.89 -3.53
C SER A 238 11.35 -6.42 -4.96
N GLY A 239 12.46 -6.43 -5.69
CA GLY A 239 12.48 -6.73 -7.13
C GLY A 239 12.13 -8.17 -7.52
N PHE A 240 12.00 -9.06 -6.55
CA PHE A 240 11.57 -10.43 -6.77
C PHE A 240 10.20 -10.74 -6.14
N HIS A 241 9.48 -9.71 -5.67
CA HIS A 241 8.16 -9.95 -5.10
C HIS A 241 7.12 -10.25 -6.17
N SER A 242 6.15 -11.09 -5.84
CA SER A 242 4.96 -11.26 -6.66
C SER A 242 4.00 -10.10 -6.37
N ASN A 243 3.58 -9.40 -7.42
CA ASN A 243 2.78 -8.18 -7.33
C ASN A 243 1.60 -8.20 -8.29
N ILE A 244 0.70 -7.23 -8.15
CA ILE A 244 -0.34 -6.92 -9.14
C ILE A 244 -0.34 -5.43 -9.48
N GLY A 245 -0.93 -5.12 -10.61
CA GLY A 245 -1.19 -3.75 -11.05
C GLY A 245 -2.35 -3.67 -12.01
N PHE A 246 -2.82 -2.45 -12.21
CA PHE A 246 -3.85 -2.13 -13.19
C PHE A 246 -3.39 -0.92 -14.00
N LYS A 247 -3.49 -1.03 -15.31
CA LYS A 247 -3.30 0.08 -16.25
C LYS A 247 -4.64 0.51 -16.78
N VAL A 248 -4.91 1.81 -16.80
CA VAL A 248 -6.14 2.41 -17.30
C VAL A 248 -5.83 3.64 -18.16
N LYS A 249 -6.74 3.98 -19.07
CA LYS A 249 -6.62 5.13 -19.96
C LYS A 249 -7.88 6.00 -19.93
N GLY A 250 -7.76 7.22 -20.47
CA GLY A 250 -8.88 8.13 -20.68
C GLY A 250 -9.26 8.95 -19.44
N ALA A 251 -10.49 9.43 -19.39
CA ALA A 251 -10.93 10.46 -18.44
C ALA A 251 -10.79 10.09 -16.95
N ILE A 252 -10.67 8.81 -16.60
CA ILE A 252 -10.41 8.35 -15.23
C ILE A 252 -9.08 8.88 -14.69
N LEU A 253 -8.11 9.17 -15.57
CA LEU A 253 -6.81 9.75 -15.18
C LEU A 253 -6.95 11.07 -14.44
N LYS A 254 -8.01 11.85 -14.71
CA LYS A 254 -8.30 13.09 -13.97
C LYS A 254 -8.60 12.84 -12.48
N GLU A 255 -9.27 11.73 -12.16
CA GLU A 255 -9.52 11.34 -10.77
C GLU A 255 -8.23 10.96 -10.04
N MET A 256 -7.31 10.26 -10.75
CA MET A 256 -5.99 9.94 -10.20
C MET A 256 -5.18 11.22 -9.95
N VAL A 257 -5.08 12.11 -10.95
CA VAL A 257 -4.40 13.42 -10.79
C VAL A 257 -4.99 14.22 -9.62
N LYS A 258 -6.31 14.23 -9.47
CA LYS A 258 -7.00 14.90 -8.37
C LYS A 258 -6.64 14.32 -7.01
N ALA A 259 -6.53 12.99 -6.90
CA ALA A 259 -6.14 12.31 -5.66
C ALA A 259 -4.70 12.66 -5.28
N GLU A 260 -3.76 12.65 -6.24
CA GLU A 260 -2.37 12.99 -5.99
C GLU A 260 -2.15 14.47 -5.71
N LYS A 261 -2.86 15.35 -6.41
CA LYS A 261 -2.83 16.80 -6.15
C LYS A 261 -3.30 17.15 -4.73
N ALA A 262 -4.23 16.39 -4.16
CA ALA A 262 -4.65 16.55 -2.77
C ALA A 262 -3.52 16.16 -1.79
N VAL A 263 -2.75 15.10 -2.07
CA VAL A 263 -1.57 14.70 -1.27
C VAL A 263 -0.50 15.77 -1.31
N ALA A 264 -0.20 16.29 -2.49
CA ALA A 264 0.75 17.39 -2.69
C ALA A 264 0.33 18.65 -1.90
N ALA A 265 -0.94 19.04 -2.01
CA ALA A 265 -1.48 20.25 -1.36
C ALA A 265 -1.33 20.21 0.16
N PHE A 266 -1.72 19.13 0.83
CA PHE A 266 -1.61 19.08 2.28
C PHE A 266 -0.16 18.83 2.77
N SER A 267 0.72 18.36 1.88
CA SER A 267 2.14 18.18 2.17
C SER A 267 2.97 19.44 1.95
N GLY A 268 2.36 20.53 1.45
CA GLY A 268 3.03 21.80 1.21
C GLY A 268 3.80 21.85 -0.11
N GLY A 269 3.55 20.90 -1.02
CA GLY A 269 4.12 20.88 -2.37
C GLY A 269 3.50 21.93 -3.29
N ASN A 270 4.17 22.23 -4.37
CA ASN A 270 3.71 23.18 -5.38
C ASN A 270 2.61 22.56 -6.26
N VAL A 271 1.35 22.86 -5.97
CA VAL A 271 0.20 22.35 -6.75
C VAL A 271 0.08 22.95 -8.15
N GLU A 272 0.82 24.03 -8.45
CA GLU A 272 0.86 24.65 -9.79
C GLU A 272 1.76 23.83 -10.75
N ALA A 273 2.62 22.94 -10.23
CA ALA A 273 3.38 21.99 -11.03
C ALA A 273 2.49 20.90 -11.65
N PHE A 274 1.28 20.70 -11.13
CA PHE A 274 0.33 19.76 -11.71
C PHE A 274 -0.33 20.36 -12.97
N PRO A 275 -0.77 19.49 -13.92
CA PRO A 275 -1.58 19.95 -15.03
C PRO A 275 -2.89 20.60 -14.55
N THR A 276 -3.32 21.64 -15.24
CA THR A 276 -4.62 22.27 -15.00
C THR A 276 -5.75 21.40 -15.57
N GLU A 277 -6.99 21.69 -15.22
CA GLU A 277 -8.15 21.00 -15.81
C GLU A 277 -8.18 21.17 -17.35
N GLU A 278 -7.76 22.34 -17.86
CA GLU A 278 -7.66 22.62 -19.28
C GLU A 278 -6.55 21.76 -19.95
N ASP A 279 -5.36 21.68 -19.33
CA ASP A 279 -4.29 20.80 -19.79
C ASP A 279 -4.79 19.34 -19.87
N LEU A 280 -5.46 18.86 -18.82
CA LEU A 280 -6.01 17.50 -18.78
C LEU A 280 -7.07 17.24 -19.85
N ASP A 281 -7.91 18.25 -20.15
CA ASP A 281 -8.93 18.16 -21.21
C ASP A 281 -8.33 18.11 -22.61
N GLN A 282 -7.18 18.72 -22.81
CA GLN A 282 -6.45 18.75 -24.08
C GLN A 282 -5.59 17.53 -24.27
N SER A 283 -4.83 17.11 -23.24
CA SER A 283 -3.82 16.05 -23.32
C SER A 283 -4.42 14.65 -23.24
N ILE A 284 -5.41 14.44 -22.33
CA ILE A 284 -5.98 13.10 -22.14
C ILE A 284 -6.87 12.71 -23.31
N LYS A 285 -6.53 11.60 -23.95
CA LYS A 285 -7.26 11.08 -25.09
C LYS A 285 -8.72 10.72 -24.73
N LYS A 286 -9.66 11.25 -25.49
CA LYS A 286 -11.07 10.89 -25.39
C LYS A 286 -11.29 9.48 -25.97
N LEU A 287 -11.79 8.56 -25.13
CA LEU A 287 -12.09 7.19 -25.52
C LEU A 287 -13.45 7.11 -26.21
N SER A 288 -13.62 6.11 -27.10
CA SER A 288 -14.89 5.88 -27.79
C SER A 288 -15.95 5.34 -26.84
N PRO A 289 -17.07 6.03 -26.62
CA PRO A 289 -18.16 5.53 -25.77
C PRO A 289 -18.82 4.25 -26.30
N ALA A 290 -18.78 4.02 -27.63
CA ALA A 290 -19.43 2.88 -28.27
C ALA A 290 -18.77 1.53 -27.90
N GLU A 291 -17.51 1.53 -27.48
CA GLU A 291 -16.78 0.32 -27.08
C GLU A 291 -16.70 0.17 -25.56
N ALA A 292 -17.30 1.09 -24.80
CA ALA A 292 -17.16 1.15 -23.35
C ALA A 292 -18.02 0.08 -22.66
N SER A 293 -17.37 -0.87 -21.98
CA SER A 293 -18.02 -2.00 -21.30
C SER A 293 -17.55 -2.21 -19.88
N VAL A 294 -16.42 -1.60 -19.49
CA VAL A 294 -15.79 -1.76 -18.19
C VAL A 294 -16.04 -0.52 -17.35
N LYS A 295 -16.60 -0.67 -16.16
CA LYS A 295 -16.75 0.42 -15.18
C LYS A 295 -15.53 0.43 -14.26
N ALA A 296 -14.85 1.58 -14.15
CA ALA A 296 -13.70 1.76 -13.30
C ALA A 296 -13.89 2.96 -12.36
N GLN A 297 -13.40 2.84 -11.12
CA GLN A 297 -13.51 3.86 -10.07
C GLN A 297 -12.26 3.86 -9.21
N ILE A 298 -11.70 5.04 -8.95
CA ILE A 298 -10.59 5.23 -8.03
C ILE A 298 -11.12 5.26 -6.59
N LEU A 299 -10.43 4.56 -5.70
CA LEU A 299 -10.76 4.47 -4.27
C LEU A 299 -9.51 4.73 -3.46
N THR A 300 -9.61 5.61 -2.47
CA THR A 300 -8.50 5.88 -1.56
C THR A 300 -8.85 5.57 -0.11
N GLU A 301 -7.88 5.18 0.69
CA GLU A 301 -7.95 4.94 2.14
C GLU A 301 -9.21 4.11 2.55
N LYS A 302 -10.03 4.61 3.48
CA LYS A 302 -11.23 3.91 4.00
C LYS A 302 -12.29 3.58 2.93
N LYS A 303 -12.27 4.30 1.80
CA LYS A 303 -13.21 3.98 0.70
C LYS A 303 -12.93 2.63 0.07
N VAL A 304 -11.68 2.15 0.16
CA VAL A 304 -11.31 0.79 -0.26
C VAL A 304 -12.05 -0.24 0.60
N GLN A 305 -11.93 -0.16 1.94
CA GLN A 305 -12.63 -1.08 2.88
C GLN A 305 -14.14 -1.08 2.62
N THR A 306 -14.74 0.10 2.61
CA THR A 306 -16.18 0.24 2.39
C THR A 306 -16.62 -0.43 1.07
N SER A 307 -15.82 -0.29 0.01
CA SER A 307 -16.13 -0.88 -1.30
C SER A 307 -15.95 -2.40 -1.31
N VAL A 308 -14.90 -2.91 -0.64
CA VAL A 308 -14.64 -4.35 -0.50
C VAL A 308 -15.78 -5.03 0.27
N VAL A 309 -16.09 -4.55 1.47
CA VAL A 309 -17.17 -5.10 2.30
C VAL A 309 -18.51 -5.03 1.57
N LYS A 310 -18.82 -3.90 0.92
CA LYS A 310 -20.05 -3.76 0.13
C LYS A 310 -20.13 -4.75 -1.04
N ALA A 311 -19.00 -5.03 -1.70
CA ALA A 311 -18.97 -5.97 -2.81
C ALA A 311 -19.12 -7.41 -2.32
N MET A 312 -18.47 -7.79 -1.23
CA MET A 312 -18.61 -9.11 -0.60
C MET A 312 -20.03 -9.35 -0.09
N ASN A 313 -20.66 -8.34 0.54
CA ASN A 313 -22.04 -8.44 1.02
C ASN A 313 -23.08 -8.60 -0.10
N LYS A 314 -22.72 -8.35 -1.35
CA LYS A 314 -23.56 -8.59 -2.53
C LYS A 314 -23.39 -9.97 -3.13
N ALA A 315 -22.29 -10.65 -2.81
CA ALA A 315 -22.04 -12.01 -3.29
C ALA A 315 -23.04 -13.00 -2.66
N ASN A 316 -23.52 -13.94 -3.46
CA ASN A 316 -24.52 -14.91 -3.09
C ASN A 316 -24.12 -16.32 -3.56
N LYS A 317 -24.86 -17.31 -3.15
CA LYS A 317 -24.67 -18.72 -3.56
C LYS A 317 -24.41 -18.88 -5.06
N GLY A 318 -23.28 -19.49 -5.37
CA GLY A 318 -22.81 -19.74 -6.71
C GLY A 318 -21.93 -18.64 -7.32
N ASP A 319 -21.64 -17.58 -6.55
CA ASP A 319 -20.53 -16.67 -6.83
C ASP A 319 -19.25 -17.18 -6.15
N GLU A 320 -18.09 -16.74 -6.64
CA GLU A 320 -16.78 -17.06 -6.08
C GLU A 320 -16.08 -15.78 -5.61
N VAL A 321 -15.41 -15.82 -4.48
CA VAL A 321 -14.54 -14.75 -3.96
C VAL A 321 -13.11 -15.26 -3.90
N TRP A 322 -12.20 -14.56 -4.57
CA TRP A 322 -10.78 -14.81 -4.54
C TRP A 322 -10.05 -13.65 -3.88
N ILE A 323 -9.21 -13.94 -2.90
CA ILE A 323 -8.41 -12.94 -2.19
C ILE A 323 -6.94 -13.29 -2.32
N GLY A 324 -6.15 -12.38 -2.93
CA GLY A 324 -4.69 -12.43 -2.96
C GLY A 324 -4.12 -11.36 -2.05
N MET A 325 -3.50 -11.74 -0.90
CA MET A 325 -3.21 -10.74 0.14
C MET A 325 -1.88 -10.94 0.87
N PHE A 326 -1.10 -9.84 0.93
CA PHE A 326 0.12 -9.77 1.71
C PHE A 326 -0.17 -9.68 3.21
N TYR A 327 -1.01 -8.74 3.67
CA TYR A 327 -1.44 -8.61 5.07
C TYR A 327 -2.97 -8.55 5.18
N LEU A 328 -3.55 -9.52 5.89
CA LEU A 328 -4.98 -9.59 6.20
C LEU A 328 -5.18 -9.54 7.71
N ALA A 329 -5.83 -8.48 8.22
CA ALA A 329 -6.10 -8.29 9.65
C ALA A 329 -7.29 -7.35 9.93
N ASP A 330 -7.90 -6.76 8.91
CA ASP A 330 -9.07 -5.89 9.07
C ASP A 330 -10.29 -6.70 9.46
N ARG A 331 -10.94 -6.31 10.58
CA ARG A 331 -12.05 -7.09 11.14
C ARG A 331 -13.30 -7.08 10.27
N ASP A 332 -13.65 -5.92 9.70
CA ASP A 332 -14.84 -5.81 8.86
C ASP A 332 -14.73 -6.70 7.61
N ILE A 333 -13.51 -6.84 7.07
CA ILE A 333 -13.25 -7.74 5.93
C ILE A 333 -13.24 -9.21 6.35
N ILE A 334 -12.64 -9.54 7.50
CA ILE A 334 -12.62 -10.92 8.03
C ILE A 334 -14.05 -11.39 8.33
N ASP A 335 -14.85 -10.54 8.96
CA ASP A 335 -16.25 -10.83 9.25
C ASP A 335 -17.05 -10.99 7.95
N ALA A 336 -16.81 -10.12 6.94
CA ALA A 336 -17.45 -10.25 5.62
C ALA A 336 -17.04 -11.52 4.85
N ILE A 337 -15.84 -12.08 5.09
CA ILE A 337 -15.41 -13.40 4.56
C ILE A 337 -16.31 -14.50 5.17
N GLY A 338 -16.46 -14.52 6.50
CA GLY A 338 -17.32 -15.48 7.19
C GLY A 338 -18.78 -15.38 6.73
N ASP A 339 -19.33 -14.15 6.71
CA ASP A 339 -20.67 -13.89 6.25
C ASP A 339 -20.94 -14.32 4.79
N ALA A 340 -19.94 -14.17 3.91
CA ALA A 340 -20.05 -14.63 2.52
C ALA A 340 -20.09 -16.17 2.45
N ALA A 341 -19.21 -16.85 3.19
CA ALA A 341 -19.20 -18.30 3.26
C ALA A 341 -20.51 -18.86 3.86
N ASP A 342 -21.10 -18.21 4.86
CA ASP A 342 -22.41 -18.59 5.44
C ASP A 342 -23.55 -18.44 4.43
N ARG A 343 -23.38 -17.59 3.41
CA ARG A 343 -24.29 -17.50 2.26
C ARG A 343 -23.96 -18.49 1.13
N GLU A 344 -23.11 -19.48 1.38
CA GLU A 344 -22.65 -20.48 0.41
C GLU A 344 -21.92 -19.87 -0.80
N VAL A 345 -21.13 -18.80 -0.57
CA VAL A 345 -20.19 -18.23 -1.53
C VAL A 345 -18.86 -18.96 -1.38
N GLU A 346 -18.26 -19.42 -2.48
CA GLU A 346 -16.95 -20.07 -2.48
C GLU A 346 -15.84 -19.04 -2.26
N VAL A 347 -15.22 -19.03 -1.07
CA VAL A 347 -14.15 -18.09 -0.71
C VAL A 347 -12.79 -18.76 -0.73
N ARG A 348 -11.91 -18.31 -1.60
CA ARG A 348 -10.55 -18.84 -1.78
C ARG A 348 -9.52 -17.76 -1.45
N LEU A 349 -8.64 -18.05 -0.50
CA LEU A 349 -7.59 -17.13 -0.07
C LEU A 349 -6.22 -17.67 -0.47
N VAL A 350 -5.43 -16.84 -1.14
CA VAL A 350 -3.98 -17.03 -1.31
C VAL A 350 -3.29 -15.96 -0.46
N LEU A 351 -2.64 -16.38 0.62
CA LEU A 351 -2.04 -15.50 1.59
C LEU A 351 -0.51 -15.63 1.60
N ASP A 352 0.19 -14.52 1.80
CA ASP A 352 1.60 -14.55 2.16
C ASP A 352 1.76 -15.13 3.57
N PRO A 353 2.69 -16.07 3.83
CA PRO A 353 2.91 -16.62 5.18
C PRO A 353 3.56 -15.61 6.14
N ASN A 354 3.89 -14.41 5.70
CA ASN A 354 4.53 -13.31 6.43
C ASN A 354 5.82 -13.72 7.18
N GLN A 355 6.60 -14.57 6.55
CA GLN A 355 7.88 -15.03 7.11
C GLN A 355 9.09 -14.23 6.65
N ASN A 356 8.91 -13.33 5.67
CA ASN A 356 9.96 -12.48 5.13
C ASN A 356 9.49 -11.04 5.00
N ALA A 357 10.35 -10.08 5.36
CA ALA A 357 10.16 -8.68 5.02
C ALA A 357 11.52 -7.98 4.93
N PHE A 358 11.79 -7.31 3.82
CA PHE A 358 13.02 -6.57 3.57
C PHE A 358 14.30 -7.40 3.81
N GLY A 359 14.30 -8.68 3.43
CA GLY A 359 15.41 -9.61 3.66
C GLY A 359 15.58 -10.06 5.11
N GLN A 360 14.58 -9.85 5.97
CA GLN A 360 14.57 -10.29 7.37
C GLN A 360 13.51 -11.35 7.60
N GLU A 361 13.85 -12.38 8.39
CA GLU A 361 12.86 -13.34 8.84
C GLU A 361 11.84 -12.68 9.77
N LYS A 362 10.58 -13.01 9.55
CA LYS A 362 9.42 -12.57 10.34
C LYS A 362 8.72 -13.76 10.98
N ILE A 363 7.85 -13.48 11.92
CA ILE A 363 7.20 -14.50 12.74
C ILE A 363 5.84 -14.97 12.22
N GLY A 364 5.41 -14.52 11.03
CA GLY A 364 4.16 -14.94 10.41
C GLY A 364 2.94 -14.10 10.81
N LEU A 365 3.12 -12.91 11.33
CA LEU A 365 2.03 -12.01 11.69
C LEU A 365 1.76 -11.00 10.56
N PRO A 366 0.49 -10.67 10.28
CA PRO A 366 -0.73 -11.12 10.94
C PRO A 366 -1.36 -12.40 10.33
N ASN A 367 -0.90 -12.90 9.18
CA ASN A 367 -1.67 -13.86 8.40
C ASN A 367 -1.81 -15.24 9.05
N LEU A 368 -0.78 -15.73 9.78
CA LEU A 368 -0.91 -17.04 10.42
C LEU A 368 -2.06 -17.12 11.45
N PRO A 369 -2.20 -16.19 12.41
CA PRO A 369 -3.34 -16.22 13.32
C PRO A 369 -4.69 -15.99 12.64
N ILE A 370 -4.76 -15.12 11.63
CA ILE A 370 -6.01 -14.86 10.90
C ILE A 370 -6.43 -16.06 10.05
N ALA A 371 -5.49 -16.71 9.37
CA ALA A 371 -5.78 -17.94 8.64
C ALA A 371 -6.26 -19.06 9.57
N SER A 372 -5.66 -19.17 10.78
CA SER A 372 -6.13 -20.10 11.80
C SER A 372 -7.54 -19.76 12.29
N GLU A 373 -7.86 -18.49 12.49
CA GLU A 373 -9.20 -18.05 12.87
C GLU A 373 -10.24 -18.42 11.80
N LEU A 374 -9.97 -18.09 10.52
CA LEU A 374 -10.86 -18.42 9.41
C LEU A 374 -11.02 -19.94 9.21
N HIS A 375 -9.93 -20.69 9.35
CA HIS A 375 -9.98 -22.16 9.25
C HIS A 375 -10.84 -22.79 10.38
N ASN A 376 -10.77 -22.22 11.58
CA ASN A 376 -11.53 -22.71 12.74
C ASN A 376 -13.02 -22.33 12.70
N LEU A 377 -13.49 -21.55 11.71
CA LEU A 377 -14.92 -21.39 11.45
C LEU A 377 -15.56 -22.71 10.99
N ASP A 378 -14.76 -23.69 10.56
CA ASP A 378 -15.19 -25.01 10.09
C ASP A 378 -16.27 -24.92 9.01
N ASN A 379 -16.10 -23.96 8.08
CA ASN A 379 -17.00 -23.70 6.98
C ASN A 379 -16.39 -24.21 5.67
N ASP A 380 -17.05 -25.18 5.05
CA ASP A 380 -16.57 -25.88 3.83
C ASP A 380 -16.38 -24.94 2.62
N HIS A 381 -17.00 -23.75 2.65
CA HIS A 381 -16.89 -22.72 1.61
C HIS A 381 -15.66 -21.81 1.77
N ILE A 382 -14.81 -21.99 2.81
CA ILE A 382 -13.57 -21.25 2.98
C ILE A 382 -12.38 -22.16 2.73
N THR A 383 -11.58 -21.84 1.72
CA THR A 383 -10.35 -22.58 1.44
C THR A 383 -9.14 -21.65 1.43
N ILE A 384 -8.10 -22.01 2.17
CA ILE A 384 -6.88 -21.20 2.32
C ILE A 384 -5.69 -21.96 1.74
N ARG A 385 -4.88 -21.25 0.95
CA ARG A 385 -3.56 -21.68 0.50
C ARG A 385 -2.53 -20.60 0.81
N TRP A 386 -1.32 -21.02 1.09
CA TRP A 386 -0.19 -20.11 1.25
C TRP A 386 0.54 -19.95 -0.07
N TYR A 387 0.94 -18.72 -0.40
CA TYR A 387 1.90 -18.55 -1.48
C TYR A 387 3.25 -19.17 -1.06
N ASN A 388 3.91 -19.85 -1.98
CA ASN A 388 5.14 -20.59 -1.71
C ASN A 388 6.36 -19.67 -1.78
N THR A 389 6.47 -18.75 -0.82
CA THR A 389 7.60 -17.80 -0.73
C THR A 389 8.88 -18.48 -0.25
N ASN A 390 10.03 -18.02 -0.73
CA ASN A 390 11.36 -18.39 -0.25
C ASN A 390 12.02 -17.23 0.53
N LYS A 391 12.38 -16.14 -0.14
CA LYS A 391 12.90 -14.90 0.48
C LYS A 391 12.14 -13.67 -0.01
N GLU A 392 11.36 -13.81 -1.03
CA GLU A 392 10.45 -12.82 -1.58
C GLU A 392 9.12 -12.81 -0.86
N GLN A 393 8.22 -11.92 -1.26
CA GLN A 393 6.87 -11.78 -0.72
C GLN A 393 5.83 -11.98 -1.80
N TYR A 394 4.70 -12.56 -1.43
CA TYR A 394 3.47 -12.44 -2.20
C TYR A 394 2.82 -11.11 -1.84
N HIS A 395 3.32 -10.04 -2.47
CA HIS A 395 3.01 -8.66 -2.11
C HIS A 395 1.77 -8.10 -2.82
N THR A 396 0.88 -9.00 -3.24
CA THR A 396 -0.40 -8.64 -3.87
C THR A 396 -1.40 -8.13 -2.85
N LYS A 397 -2.33 -7.29 -3.31
CA LYS A 397 -3.41 -6.74 -2.50
C LYS A 397 -4.63 -6.54 -3.36
N PHE A 398 -5.44 -7.58 -3.48
CA PHE A 398 -6.67 -7.49 -4.24
C PHE A 398 -7.69 -8.57 -3.89
N ILE A 399 -8.94 -8.28 -4.23
CA ILE A 399 -10.08 -9.19 -4.19
C ILE A 399 -10.71 -9.24 -5.57
N TYR A 400 -11.09 -10.44 -6.00
CA TYR A 400 -11.87 -10.70 -7.18
C TYR A 400 -13.14 -11.44 -6.81
N ILE A 401 -14.30 -10.87 -7.14
CA ILE A 401 -15.62 -11.45 -6.90
C ILE A 401 -16.19 -11.82 -8.26
N LYS A 402 -16.25 -13.11 -8.53
CA LYS A 402 -16.74 -13.68 -9.78
C LYS A 402 -18.23 -13.97 -9.66
N GLY A 403 -19.03 -13.12 -10.25
CA GLY A 403 -20.48 -13.32 -10.35
C GLY A 403 -20.88 -14.02 -11.63
N LYS A 404 -22.16 -14.38 -11.75
CA LYS A 404 -22.71 -15.10 -12.92
C LYS A 404 -22.72 -14.27 -14.20
N LYS A 405 -22.91 -12.96 -14.13
CA LYS A 405 -23.02 -12.05 -15.28
C LYS A 405 -21.98 -10.94 -15.25
N GLU A 406 -21.72 -10.38 -14.10
CA GLU A 406 -20.83 -9.26 -13.86
C GLU A 406 -19.89 -9.63 -12.73
N SER A 407 -18.62 -9.37 -12.90
CA SER A 407 -17.57 -9.60 -11.90
C SER A 407 -16.96 -8.27 -11.43
N THR A 408 -16.43 -8.28 -10.22
CA THR A 408 -15.80 -7.11 -9.59
C THR A 408 -14.39 -7.46 -9.13
N VAL A 409 -13.41 -6.61 -9.48
CA VAL A 409 -12.09 -6.64 -8.86
C VAL A 409 -11.81 -5.32 -8.16
N ILE A 410 -11.17 -5.37 -6.98
CA ILE A 410 -10.66 -4.20 -6.27
C ILE A 410 -9.22 -4.51 -5.87
N GLY A 411 -8.26 -3.72 -6.35
CA GLY A 411 -6.85 -3.96 -6.08
C GLY A 411 -6.00 -2.70 -6.21
N GLY A 412 -4.78 -2.74 -5.67
CA GLY A 412 -3.83 -1.65 -5.66
C GLY A 412 -2.83 -1.73 -4.50
N SER A 413 -2.65 -0.63 -3.76
CA SER A 413 -1.64 -0.55 -2.71
C SER A 413 -2.08 -1.07 -1.35
N SER A 414 -3.40 -1.12 -1.06
CA SER A 414 -3.94 -1.33 0.29
C SER A 414 -3.84 -2.77 0.78
N ASN A 415 -3.02 -3.00 1.80
CA ASN A 415 -3.18 -4.21 2.62
C ASN A 415 -4.54 -4.17 3.35
N TYR A 416 -5.10 -5.34 3.63
CA TYR A 416 -6.37 -5.42 4.37
C TYR A 416 -6.10 -5.44 5.88
N THR A 417 -5.65 -4.29 6.38
CA THR A 417 -5.38 -4.05 7.80
C THR A 417 -5.97 -2.70 8.21
N SER A 418 -6.28 -2.53 9.49
CA SER A 418 -6.84 -1.26 9.96
C SER A 418 -5.92 -0.06 9.70
N ARG A 419 -4.60 -0.29 9.69
CA ARG A 419 -3.63 0.77 9.36
C ARG A 419 -3.82 1.32 7.94
N ASN A 420 -4.04 0.45 6.97
CA ASN A 420 -4.19 0.81 5.57
C ASN A 420 -5.62 1.27 5.23
N LEU A 421 -6.62 0.81 5.99
CA LEU A 421 -8.02 0.97 5.65
C LEU A 421 -8.80 1.94 6.56
N ASP A 422 -8.27 2.33 7.75
CA ASP A 422 -8.92 3.25 8.70
C ASP A 422 -8.37 4.68 8.64
N ASP A 423 -7.91 5.13 7.46
CA ASP A 423 -7.42 6.49 7.23
C ASP A 423 -6.13 6.85 7.99
N TYR A 424 -5.24 5.88 8.27
CA TYR A 424 -3.96 6.13 8.93
C TYR A 424 -2.80 6.22 7.95
N ASN A 425 -2.82 5.42 6.88
CA ASN A 425 -1.93 5.54 5.73
C ASN A 425 -2.67 6.19 4.56
N LEU A 426 -1.90 6.68 3.59
CA LEU A 426 -2.43 6.97 2.26
C LEU A 426 -2.33 5.71 1.41
N GLU A 427 -3.41 5.40 0.72
CA GLU A 427 -3.54 4.24 -0.15
C GLU A 427 -4.32 4.61 -1.41
N GLU A 428 -4.06 3.90 -2.51
CA GLU A 428 -4.88 4.03 -3.71
C GLU A 428 -5.13 2.66 -4.34
N ASN A 429 -6.39 2.40 -4.65
CA ASN A 429 -6.87 1.21 -5.31
C ASN A 429 -7.82 1.58 -6.45
N ILE A 430 -7.96 0.67 -7.39
CA ILE A 430 -8.99 0.75 -8.41
C ILE A 430 -10.03 -0.34 -8.19
N LYS A 431 -11.30 0.03 -8.39
CA LYS A 431 -12.41 -0.90 -8.52
C LYS A 431 -12.81 -1.01 -9.98
N ILE A 432 -12.82 -2.21 -10.51
CA ILE A 432 -13.23 -2.52 -11.88
C ILE A 432 -14.42 -3.47 -11.82
N VAL A 433 -15.46 -3.17 -12.60
CA VAL A 433 -16.65 -4.00 -12.75
C VAL A 433 -16.88 -4.19 -14.24
N ALA A 434 -16.96 -5.45 -14.67
CA ALA A 434 -17.12 -5.81 -16.08
C ALA A 434 -17.93 -7.12 -16.22
N PRO A 435 -18.45 -7.42 -17.43
CA PRO A 435 -19.01 -8.73 -17.72
C PRO A 435 -18.03 -9.85 -17.34
N THR A 436 -18.54 -10.94 -16.76
CA THR A 436 -17.69 -12.04 -16.26
C THR A 436 -16.88 -12.72 -17.38
N ASP A 437 -17.42 -12.72 -18.59
CA ASP A 437 -16.78 -13.25 -19.81
C ASP A 437 -15.87 -12.25 -20.52
N SER A 438 -15.70 -11.04 -19.98
CA SER A 438 -14.78 -10.04 -20.52
C SER A 438 -13.32 -10.52 -20.45
N LYS A 439 -12.47 -10.01 -21.35
CA LYS A 439 -11.05 -10.33 -21.39
C LYS A 439 -10.34 -9.93 -20.09
N THR A 440 -10.69 -8.77 -19.52
CA THR A 440 -10.12 -8.29 -18.24
C THR A 440 -10.41 -9.29 -17.11
N MET A 441 -11.67 -9.73 -16.97
CA MET A 441 -12.03 -10.68 -15.91
C MET A 441 -11.48 -12.09 -16.18
N SER A 442 -11.42 -12.50 -17.46
CA SER A 442 -10.81 -13.76 -17.88
C SER A 442 -9.31 -13.82 -17.53
N ASN A 443 -8.57 -12.72 -17.73
CA ASN A 443 -7.15 -12.66 -17.37
C ASN A 443 -6.94 -12.79 -15.85
N ILE A 444 -7.81 -12.19 -15.04
CA ILE A 444 -7.75 -12.31 -13.57
C ILE A 444 -8.11 -13.74 -13.15
N ASP A 445 -9.11 -14.34 -13.75
CA ASP A 445 -9.50 -15.73 -13.50
C ASP A 445 -8.36 -16.70 -13.85
N GLN A 446 -7.71 -16.52 -14.99
CA GLN A 446 -6.53 -17.29 -15.39
C GLN A 446 -5.37 -17.13 -14.41
N TYR A 447 -5.10 -15.91 -13.95
CA TYR A 447 -4.07 -15.66 -12.93
C TYR A 447 -4.34 -16.46 -11.65
N PHE A 448 -5.57 -16.40 -11.10
CA PHE A 448 -5.90 -17.14 -9.88
C PHE A 448 -5.87 -18.65 -10.11
N ASN A 449 -6.39 -19.15 -11.22
CA ASN A 449 -6.35 -20.59 -11.54
C ASN A 449 -4.93 -21.09 -11.69
N ARG A 450 -4.05 -20.35 -12.37
CA ARG A 450 -2.62 -20.67 -12.53
C ARG A 450 -1.93 -20.88 -11.19
N ILE A 451 -2.08 -19.92 -10.26
CA ILE A 451 -1.40 -19.99 -8.95
C ILE A 451 -2.07 -20.98 -8.00
N TRP A 452 -3.40 -21.10 -8.05
CA TRP A 452 -4.15 -22.01 -7.19
C TRP A 452 -3.90 -23.46 -7.53
N ASN A 453 -3.92 -23.79 -8.82
CA ASN A 453 -3.76 -25.16 -9.29
C ASN A 453 -2.29 -25.56 -9.48
N ASN A 454 -1.34 -24.62 -9.36
CA ASN A 454 0.07 -24.85 -9.66
C ASN A 454 0.28 -25.37 -11.09
N GLU A 455 -0.33 -24.73 -12.09
CA GLU A 455 -0.46 -25.28 -13.46
C GLU A 455 0.88 -25.54 -14.15
N ASP A 456 1.85 -24.64 -13.99
CA ASP A 456 3.15 -24.70 -14.68
C ASP A 456 4.35 -24.50 -13.76
N GLY A 457 4.11 -24.47 -12.44
CA GLY A 457 5.11 -24.33 -11.39
C GLY A 457 4.50 -24.47 -10.00
N THR A 458 5.27 -24.32 -8.95
CA THR A 458 4.78 -24.34 -7.57
C THR A 458 4.63 -22.93 -7.06
N TYR A 459 3.42 -22.41 -7.10
CA TYR A 459 3.02 -21.07 -6.63
C TYR A 459 2.46 -21.10 -5.22
N THR A 460 1.66 -22.13 -4.92
CA THR A 460 0.96 -22.23 -3.64
C THR A 460 1.14 -23.59 -2.99
N VAL A 461 1.04 -23.60 -1.66
CA VAL A 461 1.05 -24.80 -0.84
C VAL A 461 -0.19 -24.84 0.04
N LYS A 462 -0.54 -26.04 0.51
CA LYS A 462 -1.71 -26.26 1.34
C LYS A 462 -1.60 -25.55 2.69
N TYR A 463 -2.74 -25.27 3.32
CA TYR A 463 -2.85 -24.62 4.62
C TYR A 463 -2.01 -25.27 5.71
N GLU A 464 -1.96 -26.61 5.75
CA GLU A 464 -1.31 -27.41 6.78
C GLU A 464 0.21 -27.19 6.86
N LYS A 465 0.85 -26.68 5.79
CA LYS A 465 2.31 -26.41 5.78
C LYS A 465 2.74 -25.46 6.91
N TYR A 466 1.88 -24.56 7.34
CA TYR A 466 2.18 -23.56 8.36
C TYR A 466 1.27 -23.65 9.60
N GLN A 467 0.39 -24.65 9.68
CA GLN A 467 -0.56 -24.82 10.77
C GLN A 467 0.12 -24.88 12.15
N ASP A 468 1.23 -25.61 12.27
CA ASP A 468 1.96 -25.78 13.54
C ASP A 468 2.95 -24.65 13.84
N LYS A 469 3.05 -23.64 12.96
CA LYS A 469 4.00 -22.52 13.13
C LYS A 469 3.46 -21.35 13.96
N LEU A 470 2.29 -21.52 14.56
CA LEU A 470 1.69 -20.55 15.46
C LEU A 470 1.70 -21.03 16.92
N PRO A 471 2.87 -21.05 17.62
CA PRO A 471 2.90 -21.37 19.04
C PRO A 471 2.13 -20.32 19.84
N ALA A 472 1.58 -20.71 21.00
CA ALA A 472 0.78 -19.85 21.89
C ALA A 472 1.42 -18.48 22.14
N PHE A 473 2.75 -18.43 22.22
CA PHE A 473 3.52 -17.18 22.39
C PHE A 473 3.29 -16.19 21.23
N LYS A 474 3.26 -16.63 19.97
CA LYS A 474 3.01 -15.75 18.82
C LYS A 474 1.59 -15.22 18.82
N TYR A 475 0.63 -16.04 19.25
CA TYR A 475 -0.76 -15.60 19.39
C TYR A 475 -0.91 -14.54 20.49
N VAL A 476 -0.25 -14.72 21.64
CA VAL A 476 -0.19 -13.72 22.70
C VAL A 476 0.46 -12.42 22.20
N MET A 477 1.57 -12.52 21.46
CA MET A 477 2.22 -11.35 20.86
C MET A 477 1.28 -10.62 19.89
N TYR A 478 0.55 -11.34 19.05
CA TYR A 478 -0.46 -10.76 18.16
C TYR A 478 -1.54 -10.00 18.95
N ILE A 479 -2.07 -10.60 20.02
CA ILE A 479 -3.07 -9.94 20.88
C ILE A 479 -2.50 -8.68 21.55
N LEU A 480 -1.29 -8.75 22.09
CA LEU A 480 -0.64 -7.61 22.74
C LEU A 480 -0.39 -6.48 21.71
N GLN A 481 0.11 -6.79 20.54
CA GLN A 481 0.33 -5.82 19.47
C GLN A 481 -0.99 -5.14 19.07
N LYS A 482 -2.08 -5.91 18.99
CA LYS A 482 -3.43 -5.40 18.68
C LYS A 482 -3.96 -4.47 19.79
N ILE A 483 -3.81 -4.87 21.06
CA ILE A 483 -4.27 -4.07 22.21
C ILE A 483 -3.51 -2.75 22.30
N PHE A 484 -2.18 -2.79 22.17
CA PHE A 484 -1.32 -1.60 22.28
C PHE A 484 -1.22 -0.82 20.96
N GLN A 485 -1.79 -1.33 19.88
CA GLN A 485 -1.74 -0.73 18.53
C GLN A 485 -0.29 -0.45 18.03
N VAL A 486 0.67 -1.22 18.51
CA VAL A 486 2.09 -1.16 18.10
C VAL A 486 2.32 -2.22 17.03
N THR A 487 1.72 -2.03 15.87
CA THR A 487 1.84 -2.96 14.74
C THR A 487 2.19 -2.22 13.45
N THR A 488 2.72 -2.93 12.48
CA THR A 488 2.87 -2.46 11.09
C THR A 488 1.69 -2.92 10.21
N TYR A 489 0.67 -3.55 10.79
CA TYR A 489 -0.52 -4.09 10.13
C TYR A 489 -1.80 -3.75 10.89
#